data_dd3a890b73e001ec1f8eb0d00b14bebd
#
_entry.id   dd3a890b73e001ec1f8eb0d00b14bebd
#
_cell.length_a   1.000
_cell.length_b   1.000
_cell.length_c   1.000
_cell.angle_alpha   90.00
_cell.angle_beta   90.00
_cell.angle_gamma   90.00
#
_symmetry.space_group_name_H-M   'P 1'
#
loop_
_entity.id
_entity.type
_entity.pdbx_description
1 polymer ?
#
loop_
_entity_poly.entity_id
_entity_poly.type
_entity_poly.pdbx_seq_one_letter_code
_entity_poly.pdbx_strand_id
1 'polypeptide(L)'
;MTALLEARHVTKVFGGGLLDKTRTVALEDFSFSVGDESPSVTAIVGESGSGKTTLVRLLLGLTEPTEGEVLYRGKDLRNLNGEERRTFLREVQTIFQDPFEVYNPFYKVDHVLEAPIKNFGLAKSRQARRAMMEETLQAVGLRVEETLGRYPHQLSGGQRQRIMVARALLLRPRLIIADEPVSMVDASLRATILESLLKLNREFGISLIYITHDLTTAYQVSTDIIVLYRGSVTEAGDIQLVVPQPEHPYTKLLVGSIPLPDPDHPWLGERALGTPAGGLVPHGPSFCKFYERCPAAMQVCVEEAPPLFNTTPHRVTACYLYRDAPTTTAEQLVDVFVGSGGGNGTVERPTTERGASGAR
;
A
#
# COMPACT_ATOMS: atom_id res chain seq x y z
N MET A 1 3.77 15.31 16.19
CA MET A 1 4.78 14.26 15.86
C MET A 1 5.32 14.55 14.48
N THR A 2 6.62 14.37 14.25
CA THR A 2 7.21 14.62 12.93
C THR A 2 6.95 13.42 12.04
N ALA A 3 6.35 13.64 10.86
CA ALA A 3 6.17 12.57 9.88
C ALA A 3 7.53 12.15 9.28
N LEU A 4 7.73 10.86 9.09
CA LEU A 4 8.89 10.32 8.37
C LEU A 4 8.78 10.62 6.88
N LEU A 5 7.61 10.29 6.31
CA LEU A 5 7.27 10.54 4.91
C LEU A 5 5.84 11.06 4.83
N GLU A 6 5.62 12.12 4.06
CA GLU A 6 4.32 12.76 3.91
C GLU A 6 4.08 13.12 2.45
N ALA A 7 2.91 12.79 1.93
CA ALA A 7 2.36 13.34 0.71
C ALA A 7 1.34 14.41 1.10
N ARG A 8 1.48 15.63 0.59
CA ARG A 8 0.62 16.76 0.93
C ARG A 8 0.00 17.35 -0.34
N HIS A 9 -1.32 17.22 -0.48
CA HIS A 9 -2.10 17.70 -1.63
C HIS A 9 -1.53 17.27 -2.98
N VAL A 10 -1.06 16.01 -3.06
CA VAL A 10 -0.32 15.52 -4.23
C VAL A 10 -1.29 15.23 -5.37
N THR A 11 -1.11 15.95 -6.47
CA THR A 11 -1.77 15.71 -7.75
C THR A 11 -0.73 15.32 -8.80
N LYS A 12 -1.02 14.28 -9.59
CA LYS A 12 -0.18 13.88 -10.73
C LYS A 12 -0.99 13.74 -11.99
N VAL A 13 -0.60 14.53 -12.98
CA VAL A 13 -1.18 14.51 -14.33
C VAL A 13 -0.10 14.09 -15.32
N PHE A 14 -0.46 13.17 -16.21
CA PHE A 14 0.35 12.78 -17.36
C PHE A 14 -0.27 13.31 -18.65
N GLY A 15 0.55 13.57 -19.68
CA GLY A 15 0.11 14.13 -20.96
C GLY A 15 -0.11 15.65 -20.90
N GLY A 16 -0.81 16.19 -21.88
CA GLY A 16 -1.08 17.65 -21.98
C GLY A 16 0.08 18.46 -22.58
N GLY A 17 1.08 17.80 -23.19
CA GLY A 17 2.15 18.47 -23.94
C GLY A 17 1.70 18.91 -25.35
N LEU A 18 2.55 19.68 -26.06
CA LEU A 18 2.26 20.23 -27.41
C LEU A 18 1.87 19.15 -28.43
N LEU A 19 2.33 17.91 -28.27
CA LEU A 19 2.10 16.78 -29.17
C LEU A 19 1.07 15.76 -28.65
N ASP A 20 0.79 15.74 -27.34
CA ASP A 20 -0.19 14.85 -26.73
C ASP A 20 -1.26 15.66 -26.03
N LYS A 21 -2.46 15.68 -26.62
CA LYS A 21 -3.62 16.41 -26.09
C LYS A 21 -4.37 15.62 -25.00
N THR A 22 -4.04 14.35 -24.79
CA THR A 22 -4.67 13.54 -23.76
C THR A 22 -4.10 13.90 -22.40
N ARG A 23 -4.96 14.31 -21.48
CA ARG A 23 -4.59 14.62 -20.10
C ARG A 23 -5.16 13.53 -19.18
N THR A 24 -4.28 12.77 -18.53
CA THR A 24 -4.68 11.72 -17.61
C THR A 24 -4.30 12.10 -16.18
N VAL A 25 -5.30 12.32 -15.33
CA VAL A 25 -5.11 12.53 -13.90
C VAL A 25 -4.91 11.16 -13.25
N ALA A 26 -3.70 10.86 -12.86
CA ALA A 26 -3.34 9.58 -12.25
C ALA A 26 -3.50 9.58 -10.72
N LEU A 27 -3.39 10.75 -10.09
CA LEU A 27 -3.63 10.99 -8.67
C LEU A 27 -4.15 12.40 -8.51
N GLU A 28 -5.13 12.61 -7.63
CA GLU A 28 -5.79 13.89 -7.42
C GLU A 28 -5.93 14.17 -5.92
N ASP A 29 -5.38 15.29 -5.48
CA ASP A 29 -5.43 15.80 -4.11
C ASP A 29 -5.22 14.76 -3.02
N PHE A 30 -4.17 13.96 -3.17
CA PHE A 30 -3.85 12.89 -2.24
C PHE A 30 -2.97 13.40 -1.10
N SER A 31 -3.44 13.21 0.14
CA SER A 31 -2.66 13.48 1.34
C SER A 31 -2.59 12.25 2.23
N PHE A 32 -1.38 11.96 2.73
CA PHE A 32 -1.12 10.81 3.60
C PHE A 32 0.23 10.99 4.29
N SER A 33 0.35 10.53 5.52
CA SER A 33 1.62 10.57 6.23
C SER A 33 1.91 9.28 7.00
N VAL A 34 3.20 8.98 7.13
CA VAL A 34 3.72 7.89 7.97
C VAL A 34 4.54 8.51 9.09
N GLY A 35 4.17 8.21 10.34
CA GLY A 35 4.89 8.67 11.53
C GLY A 35 6.27 8.05 11.68
N ASP A 36 7.16 8.74 12.37
CA ASP A 36 8.54 8.27 12.63
C ASP A 36 8.63 7.44 13.91
N GLU A 37 7.72 7.59 14.86
CA GLU A 37 7.83 7.02 16.21
C GLU A 37 7.01 5.75 16.40
N SER A 38 5.89 5.59 15.68
CA SER A 38 4.99 4.45 15.83
C SER A 38 4.92 3.65 14.53
N PRO A 39 5.51 2.44 14.49
CA PRO A 39 5.44 1.58 13.32
C PRO A 39 4.00 1.20 12.98
N SER A 40 3.58 1.47 11.75
CA SER A 40 2.23 1.19 11.26
C SER A 40 2.26 0.34 10.00
N VAL A 41 1.15 -0.33 9.70
CA VAL A 41 0.94 -1.05 8.43
C VAL A 41 -0.32 -0.52 7.79
N THR A 42 -0.16 0.29 6.75
CA THR A 42 -1.29 0.87 5.99
C THR A 42 -1.40 0.21 4.63
N ALA A 43 -2.55 -0.38 4.34
CA ALA A 43 -2.85 -0.89 3.00
C ALA A 43 -3.33 0.23 2.07
N ILE A 44 -2.89 0.21 0.82
CA ILE A 44 -3.44 1.05 -0.25
C ILE A 44 -3.97 0.12 -1.32
N VAL A 45 -5.30 0.12 -1.50
CA VAL A 45 -5.98 -0.83 -2.36
C VAL A 45 -6.77 -0.15 -3.47
N GLY A 46 -7.07 -0.88 -4.54
CA GLY A 46 -7.89 -0.41 -5.67
C GLY A 46 -7.64 -1.21 -6.93
N GLU A 47 -8.52 -1.08 -7.91
CA GLU A 47 -8.41 -1.73 -9.22
C GLU A 47 -7.12 -1.33 -9.96
N SER A 48 -6.77 -2.07 -11.02
CA SER A 48 -5.71 -1.67 -11.93
C SER A 48 -6.02 -0.28 -12.53
N GLY A 49 -5.01 0.59 -12.59
CA GLY A 49 -5.20 1.97 -13.05
C GLY A 49 -5.77 2.93 -12.00
N SER A 50 -5.95 2.52 -10.73
CA SER A 50 -6.44 3.42 -9.67
C SER A 50 -5.41 4.47 -9.18
N GLY A 51 -4.15 4.42 -9.66
CA GLY A 51 -3.10 5.38 -9.29
C GLY A 51 -2.03 4.84 -8.34
N LYS A 52 -2.13 3.61 -7.85
CA LYS A 52 -1.21 3.01 -6.86
C LYS A 52 0.26 3.06 -7.25
N THR A 53 0.60 2.59 -8.45
CA THR A 53 1.99 2.62 -8.94
C THR A 53 2.51 4.05 -9.12
N THR A 54 1.65 4.99 -9.50
CA THR A 54 2.01 6.41 -9.58
C THR A 54 2.33 6.94 -8.19
N LEU A 55 1.52 6.61 -7.19
CA LEU A 55 1.76 6.98 -5.81
C LEU A 55 3.09 6.42 -5.29
N VAL A 56 3.39 5.14 -5.54
CA VAL A 56 4.70 4.55 -5.20
C VAL A 56 5.85 5.36 -5.76
N ARG A 57 5.78 5.71 -7.05
CA ARG A 57 6.84 6.48 -7.72
C ARG A 57 6.99 7.88 -7.14
N LEU A 58 5.90 8.52 -6.74
CA LEU A 58 5.91 9.82 -6.08
C LEU A 58 6.55 9.73 -4.69
N LEU A 59 6.13 8.77 -3.87
CA LEU A 59 6.65 8.55 -2.51
C LEU A 59 8.15 8.20 -2.50
N LEU A 60 8.63 7.50 -3.53
CA LEU A 60 10.05 7.18 -3.71
C LEU A 60 10.86 8.32 -4.37
N GLY A 61 10.22 9.43 -4.77
CA GLY A 61 10.85 10.51 -5.50
C GLY A 61 11.41 10.10 -6.86
N LEU A 62 10.81 9.07 -7.49
CA LEU A 62 11.13 8.62 -8.86
C LEU A 62 10.37 9.45 -9.91
N THR A 63 9.34 10.14 -9.48
CA THR A 63 8.55 11.06 -10.29
C THR A 63 8.14 12.24 -9.42
N GLU A 64 8.09 13.44 -9.98
CA GLU A 64 7.66 14.64 -9.28
C GLU A 64 6.15 14.81 -9.37
N PRO A 65 5.47 15.32 -8.33
CA PRO A 65 4.07 15.70 -8.40
C PRO A 65 3.87 16.87 -9.38
N THR A 66 2.68 16.98 -9.97
CA THR A 66 2.28 18.15 -10.76
C THR A 66 1.89 19.30 -9.85
N GLU A 67 1.19 18.99 -8.75
CA GLU A 67 0.81 19.91 -7.67
C GLU A 67 1.06 19.23 -6.33
N GLY A 68 1.24 20.02 -5.28
CA GLY A 68 1.56 19.52 -3.95
C GLY A 68 3.04 19.13 -3.80
N GLU A 69 3.32 18.42 -2.73
CA GLU A 69 4.69 18.06 -2.34
C GLU A 69 4.77 16.71 -1.64
N VAL A 70 5.92 16.05 -1.78
CA VAL A 70 6.26 14.85 -0.98
C VAL A 70 7.43 15.23 -0.07
N LEU A 71 7.20 15.11 1.22
CA LEU A 71 8.12 15.54 2.25
C LEU A 71 8.75 14.34 2.95
N TYR A 72 10.06 14.37 3.13
CA TYR A 72 10.80 13.50 4.02
C TYR A 72 11.26 14.32 5.23
N ARG A 73 10.78 13.96 6.43
CA ARG A 73 11.01 14.70 7.68
C ARG A 73 10.75 16.20 7.55
N GLY A 74 9.64 16.55 6.89
CA GLY A 74 9.22 17.94 6.66
C GLY A 74 9.97 18.68 5.55
N LYS A 75 10.90 18.05 4.82
CA LYS A 75 11.64 18.64 3.71
C LYS A 75 11.25 17.99 2.39
N ASP A 76 10.92 18.81 1.39
CA ASP A 76 10.55 18.33 0.06
C ASP A 76 11.65 17.46 -0.56
N LEU A 77 11.27 16.30 -1.12
CA LEU A 77 12.19 15.37 -1.77
C LEU A 77 12.99 15.99 -2.91
N ARG A 78 12.45 17.03 -3.57
CA ARG A 78 13.10 17.79 -4.63
C ARG A 78 14.28 18.62 -4.12
N ASN A 79 14.23 18.99 -2.84
CA ASN A 79 15.16 19.92 -2.21
C ASN A 79 16.18 19.22 -1.29
N LEU A 80 16.20 17.89 -1.25
CA LEU A 80 17.17 17.14 -0.46
C LEU A 80 18.58 17.30 -1.03
N ASN A 81 19.54 17.64 -0.18
CA ASN A 81 20.96 17.60 -0.54
C ASN A 81 21.46 16.15 -0.66
N GLY A 82 22.71 15.94 -1.09
CA GLY A 82 23.26 14.61 -1.35
C GLY A 82 23.29 13.69 -0.12
N GLU A 83 23.56 14.23 1.08
CA GLU A 83 23.58 13.47 2.33
C GLU A 83 22.15 13.11 2.79
N GLU A 84 21.24 14.07 2.77
CA GLU A 84 19.82 13.86 3.08
C GLU A 84 19.19 12.85 2.11
N ARG A 85 19.49 12.96 0.81
CA ARG A 85 19.03 12.00 -0.20
C ARG A 85 19.56 10.60 0.07
N ARG A 86 20.83 10.48 0.47
CA ARG A 86 21.41 9.19 0.85
C ARG A 86 20.74 8.60 2.08
N THR A 87 20.43 9.43 3.09
CA THR A 87 19.70 9.01 4.30
C THR A 87 18.27 8.57 3.95
N PHE A 88 17.56 9.34 3.14
CA PHE A 88 16.25 8.97 2.61
C PHE A 88 16.27 7.60 1.91
N LEU A 89 17.21 7.38 0.99
CA LEU A 89 17.37 6.11 0.28
C LEU A 89 17.76 4.93 1.18
N ARG A 90 18.29 5.19 2.38
CA ARG A 90 18.55 4.16 3.39
C ARG A 90 17.32 3.86 4.22
N GLU A 91 16.60 4.88 4.65
CA GLU A 91 15.47 4.75 5.57
C GLU A 91 14.16 4.38 4.89
N VAL A 92 13.99 4.74 3.61
CA VAL A 92 12.81 4.41 2.80
C VAL A 92 13.20 3.42 1.71
N GLN A 93 12.72 2.19 1.84
CA GLN A 93 13.02 1.09 0.92
C GLN A 93 11.76 0.64 0.18
N THR A 94 11.94 -0.09 -0.92
CA THR A 94 10.82 -0.65 -1.68
C THR A 94 11.02 -2.12 -2.01
N ILE A 95 9.91 -2.85 -2.04
CA ILE A 95 9.79 -4.21 -2.57
C ILE A 95 8.86 -4.10 -3.77
N PHE A 96 9.41 -4.31 -4.97
CA PHE A 96 8.66 -4.21 -6.23
C PHE A 96 7.84 -5.48 -6.51
N GLN A 97 6.82 -5.31 -7.34
CA GLN A 97 5.88 -6.35 -7.76
C GLN A 97 6.59 -7.51 -8.46
N ASP A 98 7.45 -7.22 -9.43
CA ASP A 98 8.16 -8.23 -10.21
C ASP A 98 9.60 -8.39 -9.70
N PRO A 99 9.89 -9.50 -9.00
CA PRO A 99 11.26 -9.77 -8.57
C PRO A 99 12.20 -10.05 -9.74
N PHE A 100 11.71 -10.41 -10.94
CA PHE A 100 12.55 -10.70 -12.08
C PHE A 100 13.20 -9.45 -12.67
N GLU A 101 12.49 -8.31 -12.66
CA GLU A 101 13.03 -7.05 -13.19
C GLU A 101 14.21 -6.51 -12.38
N VAL A 102 14.32 -6.91 -11.11
CA VAL A 102 15.39 -6.44 -10.21
C VAL A 102 16.67 -7.24 -10.38
N TYR A 103 16.58 -8.48 -10.89
CA TYR A 103 17.74 -9.35 -11.04
C TYR A 103 18.31 -9.26 -12.44
N ASN A 104 19.60 -8.95 -12.52
CA ASN A 104 20.35 -9.21 -13.73
C ASN A 104 20.67 -10.73 -13.80
N PRO A 105 20.17 -11.46 -14.81
CA PRO A 105 20.31 -12.93 -14.89
C PRO A 105 21.76 -13.41 -14.99
N PHE A 106 22.68 -12.54 -15.39
CA PHE A 106 24.11 -12.85 -15.52
C PHE A 106 24.86 -12.79 -14.18
N TYR A 107 24.27 -12.25 -13.13
CA TYR A 107 24.89 -12.18 -11.81
C TYR A 107 24.21 -13.14 -10.82
N LYS A 108 25.02 -13.67 -9.90
CA LYS A 108 24.50 -14.41 -8.75
C LYS A 108 23.69 -13.50 -7.84
N VAL A 109 22.77 -14.07 -7.09
CA VAL A 109 21.92 -13.31 -6.16
C VAL A 109 22.70 -12.61 -5.06
N ASP A 110 23.90 -13.09 -4.74
CA ASP A 110 24.85 -12.40 -3.85
C ASP A 110 25.04 -10.92 -4.24
N HIS A 111 25.08 -10.62 -5.54
CA HIS A 111 25.28 -9.28 -6.06
C HIS A 111 24.20 -8.30 -5.60
N VAL A 112 22.93 -8.75 -5.59
CA VAL A 112 21.79 -7.94 -5.18
C VAL A 112 21.87 -7.58 -3.69
N LEU A 113 22.39 -8.49 -2.85
CA LEU A 113 22.58 -8.27 -1.43
C LEU A 113 23.89 -7.51 -1.14
N GLU A 114 24.95 -7.75 -1.89
CA GLU A 114 26.24 -7.11 -1.65
C GLU A 114 26.27 -5.63 -2.09
N ALA A 115 25.54 -5.29 -3.16
CA ALA A 115 25.50 -3.93 -3.69
C ALA A 115 25.07 -2.86 -2.65
N PRO A 116 23.95 -2.99 -1.93
CA PRO A 116 23.58 -2.03 -0.90
C PRO A 116 24.60 -1.97 0.25
N ILE A 117 25.19 -3.10 0.67
CA ILE A 117 26.22 -3.11 1.72
C ILE A 117 27.43 -2.26 1.31
N LYS A 118 27.89 -2.39 0.05
CA LYS A 118 28.99 -1.61 -0.49
C LYS A 118 28.64 -0.13 -0.68
N ASN A 119 27.50 0.14 -1.31
CA ASN A 119 27.08 1.51 -1.63
C ASN A 119 26.86 2.36 -0.40
N PHE A 120 26.34 1.77 0.69
CA PHE A 120 26.15 2.45 1.95
C PHE A 120 27.30 2.30 2.93
N GLY A 121 28.35 1.52 2.59
CA GLY A 121 29.53 1.35 3.42
C GLY A 121 29.25 0.63 4.75
N LEU A 122 28.28 -0.30 4.77
CA LEU A 122 27.83 -0.96 6.00
C LEU A 122 28.86 -1.94 6.57
N ALA A 123 29.70 -2.54 5.71
CA ALA A 123 30.75 -3.45 6.12
C ALA A 123 31.98 -3.34 5.20
N LYS A 124 33.16 -3.18 5.80
CA LYS A 124 34.44 -2.99 5.07
C LYS A 124 35.03 -4.31 4.57
N SER A 125 35.04 -5.35 5.40
CA SER A 125 35.65 -6.63 5.05
C SER A 125 34.69 -7.55 4.30
N ARG A 126 35.24 -8.46 3.49
CA ARG A 126 34.45 -9.49 2.78
C ARG A 126 33.71 -10.40 3.77
N GLN A 127 34.36 -10.75 4.87
CA GLN A 127 33.77 -11.59 5.91
C GLN A 127 32.58 -10.91 6.58
N ALA A 128 32.71 -9.62 6.96
CA ALA A 128 31.62 -8.86 7.56
C ALA A 128 30.42 -8.70 6.58
N ARG A 129 30.68 -8.44 5.28
CA ARG A 129 29.62 -8.40 4.29
C ARG A 129 28.89 -9.75 4.18
N ARG A 130 29.64 -10.83 4.17
CA ARG A 130 29.07 -12.19 4.11
C ARG A 130 28.20 -12.47 5.33
N ALA A 131 28.68 -12.17 6.55
CA ALA A 131 27.93 -12.36 7.78
C ALA A 131 26.60 -11.57 7.77
N MET A 132 26.60 -10.30 7.30
CA MET A 132 25.37 -9.51 7.16
C MET A 132 24.37 -10.14 6.17
N MET A 133 24.84 -10.65 5.05
CA MET A 133 23.97 -11.33 4.08
C MET A 133 23.35 -12.59 4.68
N GLU A 134 24.14 -13.40 5.40
CA GLU A 134 23.68 -14.62 6.06
C GLU A 134 22.64 -14.35 7.15
N GLU A 135 22.91 -13.38 8.04
CA GLU A 135 21.97 -12.93 9.08
C GLU A 135 20.62 -12.48 8.45
N THR A 136 20.70 -11.68 7.42
CA THR A 136 19.50 -11.12 6.78
C THR A 136 18.70 -12.18 6.02
N LEU A 137 19.34 -13.15 5.37
CA LEU A 137 18.67 -14.27 4.74
C LEU A 137 17.96 -15.16 5.75
N GLN A 138 18.60 -15.43 6.90
CA GLN A 138 17.98 -16.18 8.01
C GLN A 138 16.77 -15.46 8.58
N ALA A 139 16.82 -14.12 8.72
CA ALA A 139 15.70 -13.30 9.21
C ALA A 139 14.45 -13.43 8.35
N VAL A 140 14.61 -13.65 7.02
CA VAL A 140 13.49 -13.88 6.09
C VAL A 140 13.21 -15.37 5.82
N GLY A 141 13.78 -16.29 6.63
CA GLY A 141 13.54 -17.72 6.53
C GLY A 141 14.16 -18.41 5.31
N LEU A 142 15.28 -17.88 4.80
CA LEU A 142 16.03 -18.50 3.70
C LEU A 142 17.28 -19.22 4.23
N ARG A 143 17.54 -20.41 3.70
CA ARG A 143 18.77 -21.16 3.97
C ARG A 143 19.91 -20.59 3.14
N VAL A 144 20.99 -20.24 3.82
CA VAL A 144 22.17 -19.60 3.22
C VAL A 144 22.77 -20.46 2.12
N GLU A 145 22.95 -21.76 2.38
CA GLU A 145 23.60 -22.73 1.49
C GLU A 145 22.79 -22.98 0.21
N GLU A 146 21.48 -22.83 0.30
CA GLU A 146 20.57 -23.01 -0.82
C GLU A 146 20.37 -21.72 -1.64
N THR A 147 20.82 -20.57 -1.10
CA THR A 147 20.54 -19.24 -1.66
C THR A 147 21.78 -18.60 -2.24
N LEU A 148 22.83 -18.41 -1.43
CA LEU A 148 24.04 -17.73 -1.88
C LEU A 148 24.82 -18.58 -2.90
N GLY A 149 25.40 -17.91 -3.88
CA GLY A 149 26.11 -18.55 -4.98
C GLY A 149 25.21 -19.03 -6.13
N ARG A 150 23.89 -18.95 -6.00
CA ARG A 150 22.91 -19.31 -7.04
C ARG A 150 22.65 -18.14 -7.99
N TYR A 151 22.22 -18.49 -9.20
CA TYR A 151 21.68 -17.53 -10.16
C TYR A 151 20.16 -17.38 -9.96
N PRO A 152 19.55 -16.24 -10.37
CA PRO A 152 18.13 -16.02 -10.19
C PRO A 152 17.23 -17.13 -10.76
N HIS A 153 17.58 -17.70 -11.91
CA HIS A 153 16.83 -18.77 -12.55
C HIS A 153 16.87 -20.12 -11.79
N GLN A 154 17.79 -20.28 -10.84
CA GLN A 154 17.92 -21.48 -10.00
C GLN A 154 17.08 -21.40 -8.72
N LEU A 155 16.35 -20.32 -8.52
CA LEU A 155 15.54 -20.04 -7.33
C LEU A 155 14.06 -19.97 -7.70
N SER A 156 13.19 -20.39 -6.78
CA SER A 156 11.75 -20.21 -6.92
C SER A 156 11.34 -18.73 -6.86
N GLY A 157 10.14 -18.39 -7.35
CA GLY A 157 9.59 -17.05 -7.25
C GLY A 157 9.56 -16.52 -5.79
N GLY A 158 9.10 -17.37 -4.87
CA GLY A 158 9.06 -17.00 -3.44
C GLY A 158 10.42 -16.87 -2.79
N GLN A 159 11.44 -17.63 -3.22
CA GLN A 159 12.81 -17.41 -2.75
C GLN A 159 13.36 -16.06 -3.24
N ARG A 160 13.15 -15.73 -4.53
CA ARG A 160 13.54 -14.43 -5.09
C ARG A 160 12.85 -13.28 -4.39
N GLN A 161 11.56 -13.40 -4.12
CA GLN A 161 10.80 -12.36 -3.40
C GLN A 161 11.35 -12.16 -1.98
N ARG A 162 11.61 -13.23 -1.24
CA ARG A 162 12.21 -13.13 0.10
C ARG A 162 13.64 -12.56 0.08
N ILE A 163 14.42 -12.79 -0.97
CA ILE A 163 15.72 -12.12 -1.14
C ILE A 163 15.53 -10.60 -1.33
N MET A 164 14.45 -10.16 -1.99
CA MET A 164 14.14 -8.73 -2.11
C MET A 164 13.77 -8.11 -0.76
N VAL A 165 13.02 -8.86 0.06
CA VAL A 165 12.75 -8.45 1.46
C VAL A 165 14.06 -8.37 2.26
N ALA A 166 14.93 -9.39 2.14
CA ALA A 166 16.26 -9.40 2.78
C ALA A 166 17.11 -8.20 2.35
N ARG A 167 17.12 -7.88 1.04
CA ARG A 167 17.82 -6.71 0.50
C ARG A 167 17.36 -5.40 1.15
N ALA A 168 16.06 -5.21 1.29
CA ALA A 168 15.52 -4.04 1.95
C ALA A 168 15.94 -3.98 3.43
N LEU A 169 15.88 -5.11 4.15
CA LEU A 169 16.23 -5.22 5.56
C LEU A 169 17.71 -4.93 5.85
N LEU A 170 18.63 -5.23 4.92
CA LEU A 170 20.07 -4.93 5.07
C LEU A 170 20.35 -3.48 5.46
N LEU A 171 19.53 -2.55 4.99
CA LEU A 171 19.69 -1.12 5.24
C LEU A 171 19.08 -0.68 6.59
N ARG A 172 18.37 -1.59 7.28
CA ARG A 172 17.58 -1.29 8.49
C ARG A 172 16.67 -0.08 8.27
N PRO A 173 15.75 -0.17 7.31
CA PRO A 173 14.89 0.94 6.94
C PRO A 173 13.90 1.26 8.06
N ARG A 174 13.32 2.45 8.01
CA ARG A 174 12.19 2.85 8.85
C ARG A 174 10.84 2.64 8.17
N LEU A 175 10.84 2.68 6.83
CA LEU A 175 9.67 2.48 6.00
C LEU A 175 9.99 1.55 4.84
N ILE A 176 9.09 0.61 4.58
CA ILE A 176 9.10 -0.21 3.36
C ILE A 176 7.80 0.02 2.61
N ILE A 177 7.91 0.39 1.34
CA ILE A 177 6.79 0.46 0.39
C ILE A 177 6.78 -0.86 -0.39
N ALA A 178 5.81 -1.72 -0.10
CA ALA A 178 5.67 -3.03 -0.73
C ALA A 178 4.59 -2.96 -1.83
N ASP A 179 5.01 -2.89 -3.08
CA ASP A 179 4.12 -2.80 -4.25
C ASP A 179 3.79 -4.21 -4.76
N GLU A 180 2.59 -4.66 -4.50
CA GLU A 180 2.07 -5.99 -4.85
C GLU A 180 3.03 -7.16 -4.55
N PRO A 181 3.59 -7.26 -3.33
CA PRO A 181 4.73 -8.14 -3.04
C PRO A 181 4.42 -9.64 -3.14
N VAL A 182 3.16 -10.03 -3.30
CA VAL A 182 2.72 -11.44 -3.37
C VAL A 182 1.95 -11.77 -4.65
N SER A 183 1.81 -10.84 -5.60
CA SER A 183 1.01 -11.04 -6.82
C SER A 183 1.61 -12.08 -7.77
N MET A 184 2.93 -12.17 -7.84
CA MET A 184 3.68 -13.10 -8.71
C MET A 184 4.10 -14.40 -8.02
N VAL A 185 3.45 -14.73 -6.88
CA VAL A 185 3.85 -15.87 -6.05
C VAL A 185 2.69 -16.83 -5.86
N ASP A 186 3.00 -18.13 -5.85
CA ASP A 186 2.02 -19.19 -5.62
C ASP A 186 1.28 -19.00 -4.27
N ALA A 187 0.02 -19.38 -4.22
CA ALA A 187 -0.84 -19.19 -3.05
C ALA A 187 -0.24 -19.78 -1.75
N SER A 188 0.45 -20.93 -1.83
CA SER A 188 1.10 -21.57 -0.69
C SER A 188 2.26 -20.75 -0.10
N LEU A 189 2.92 -19.92 -0.92
CA LEU A 189 4.04 -19.09 -0.49
C LEU A 189 3.61 -17.68 -0.08
N ARG A 190 2.41 -17.23 -0.46
CA ARG A 190 1.89 -15.91 -0.09
C ARG A 190 1.89 -15.69 1.42
N ALA A 191 1.35 -16.65 2.17
CA ALA A 191 1.29 -16.59 3.62
C ALA A 191 2.67 -16.39 4.26
N THR A 192 3.69 -17.09 3.78
CA THR A 192 5.06 -16.98 4.29
C THR A 192 5.69 -15.61 4.02
N ILE A 193 5.38 -14.99 2.86
CA ILE A 193 5.89 -13.65 2.54
C ILE A 193 5.17 -12.61 3.41
N LEU A 194 3.84 -12.71 3.55
CA LEU A 194 3.05 -11.83 4.40
C LEU A 194 3.51 -11.89 5.85
N GLU A 195 3.76 -13.09 6.37
CA GLU A 195 4.32 -13.30 7.71
C GLU A 195 5.70 -12.64 7.87
N SER A 196 6.56 -12.77 6.84
CA SER A 196 7.87 -12.11 6.82
C SER A 196 7.73 -10.58 6.87
N LEU A 197 6.78 -9.99 6.13
CA LEU A 197 6.50 -8.55 6.18
C LEU A 197 5.98 -8.11 7.55
N LEU A 198 5.03 -8.86 8.14
CA LEU A 198 4.53 -8.59 9.49
C LEU A 198 5.62 -8.67 10.55
N LYS A 199 6.56 -9.62 10.40
CA LYS A 199 7.72 -9.74 11.27
C LYS A 199 8.60 -8.48 11.21
N LEU A 200 8.79 -7.89 10.01
CA LEU A 200 9.54 -6.62 9.88
C LEU A 200 8.91 -5.49 10.68
N ASN A 201 7.59 -5.40 10.68
CA ASN A 201 6.89 -4.40 11.49
C ASN A 201 7.01 -4.70 12.99
N ARG A 202 6.67 -5.92 13.42
CA ARG A 202 6.55 -6.28 14.85
C ARG A 202 7.89 -6.40 15.56
N GLU A 203 8.90 -7.00 14.93
CA GLU A 203 10.20 -7.29 15.57
C GLU A 203 11.25 -6.21 15.29
N PHE A 204 11.17 -5.55 14.12
CA PHE A 204 12.16 -4.56 13.70
C PHE A 204 11.65 -3.12 13.75
N GLY A 205 10.37 -2.92 14.08
CA GLY A 205 9.79 -1.58 14.20
C GLY A 205 9.73 -0.81 12.86
N ILE A 206 9.55 -1.53 11.74
CA ILE A 206 9.53 -0.94 10.40
C ILE A 206 8.09 -0.67 10.00
N SER A 207 7.76 0.57 9.61
CA SER A 207 6.45 0.88 9.01
C SER A 207 6.33 0.28 7.61
N LEU A 208 5.11 -0.11 7.22
CA LEU A 208 4.82 -0.69 5.92
C LEU A 208 3.70 0.10 5.22
N ILE A 209 3.92 0.48 3.97
CA ILE A 209 2.85 0.82 3.02
C ILE A 209 2.67 -0.41 2.14
N TYR A 210 1.56 -1.12 2.32
CA TYR A 210 1.25 -2.36 1.63
C TYR A 210 0.29 -2.08 0.47
N ILE A 211 0.78 -2.12 -0.76
CA ILE A 211 -0.01 -1.81 -1.94
C ILE A 211 -0.44 -3.11 -2.60
N THR A 212 -1.75 -3.26 -2.85
CA THR A 212 -2.33 -4.45 -3.46
C THR A 212 -3.68 -4.16 -4.11
N HIS A 213 -4.11 -5.06 -5.00
CA HIS A 213 -5.50 -5.14 -5.45
C HIS A 213 -6.29 -6.23 -4.70
N ASP A 214 -5.63 -7.03 -3.87
CA ASP A 214 -6.23 -8.14 -3.10
C ASP A 214 -6.54 -7.69 -1.66
N LEU A 215 -7.82 -7.40 -1.42
CA LEU A 215 -8.32 -7.02 -0.10
C LEU A 215 -8.11 -8.10 0.96
N THR A 216 -8.08 -9.39 0.57
CA THR A 216 -7.89 -10.49 1.51
C THR A 216 -6.50 -10.43 2.14
N THR A 217 -5.47 -10.18 1.33
CA THR A 217 -4.10 -10.03 1.83
C THR A 217 -3.92 -8.72 2.59
N ALA A 218 -4.56 -7.63 2.15
CA ALA A 218 -4.56 -6.36 2.87
C ALA A 218 -5.14 -6.51 4.28
N TYR A 219 -6.30 -7.18 4.40
CA TYR A 219 -6.98 -7.42 5.68
C TYR A 219 -6.14 -8.24 6.67
N GLN A 220 -5.31 -9.16 6.15
CA GLN A 220 -4.45 -10.00 6.99
C GLN A 220 -3.25 -9.24 7.61
N VAL A 221 -2.71 -8.24 6.92
CA VAL A 221 -1.43 -7.63 7.30
C VAL A 221 -1.54 -6.20 7.83
N SER A 222 -2.61 -5.48 7.50
CA SER A 222 -2.69 -4.05 7.77
C SER A 222 -3.59 -3.73 8.96
N THR A 223 -3.34 -2.58 9.60
CA THR A 223 -4.20 -1.97 10.61
C THR A 223 -5.15 -0.97 9.96
N ASP A 224 -4.64 -0.25 8.97
CA ASP A 224 -5.34 0.84 8.29
C ASP A 224 -5.40 0.60 6.79
N ILE A 225 -6.40 1.16 6.13
CA ILE A 225 -6.62 1.00 4.69
C ILE A 225 -6.98 2.34 4.03
N ILE A 226 -6.49 2.53 2.82
CA ILE A 226 -6.90 3.59 1.89
C ILE A 226 -7.38 2.92 0.59
N VAL A 227 -8.60 3.19 0.20
CA VAL A 227 -9.20 2.68 -1.03
C VAL A 227 -9.13 3.76 -2.11
N LEU A 228 -8.42 3.47 -3.21
CA LEU A 228 -8.22 4.39 -4.33
C LEU A 228 -9.05 3.97 -5.54
N TYR A 229 -9.75 4.94 -6.14
CA TYR A 229 -10.44 4.77 -7.41
C TYR A 229 -10.11 5.93 -8.36
N ARG A 230 -9.56 5.60 -9.54
CA ARG A 230 -9.17 6.58 -10.58
C ARG A 230 -8.40 7.79 -10.01
N GLY A 231 -7.46 7.54 -9.10
CA GLY A 231 -6.58 8.55 -8.50
C GLY A 231 -7.15 9.31 -7.31
N SER A 232 -8.37 9.04 -6.86
CA SER A 232 -8.98 9.69 -5.68
C SER A 232 -9.22 8.69 -4.55
N VAL A 233 -9.13 9.16 -3.31
CA VAL A 233 -9.51 8.38 -2.13
C VAL A 233 -11.03 8.26 -2.10
N THR A 234 -11.55 7.04 -2.00
CA THR A 234 -12.98 6.77 -1.89
C THR A 234 -13.41 6.44 -0.47
N GLU A 235 -12.59 5.70 0.25
CA GLU A 235 -12.81 5.34 1.64
C GLU A 235 -11.45 5.08 2.31
N ALA A 236 -11.30 5.45 3.58
CA ALA A 236 -10.09 5.19 4.35
C ALA A 236 -10.39 5.06 5.85
N GLY A 237 -9.52 4.35 6.58
CA GLY A 237 -9.62 4.20 8.04
C GLY A 237 -9.16 2.85 8.55
N ASP A 238 -9.67 2.46 9.72
CA ASP A 238 -9.43 1.15 10.32
C ASP A 238 -9.93 0.05 9.39
N ILE A 239 -9.05 -0.87 9.03
CA ILE A 239 -9.36 -1.96 8.12
C ILE A 239 -10.47 -2.87 8.66
N GLN A 240 -10.59 -2.99 9.99
CA GLN A 240 -11.64 -3.77 10.67
C GLN A 240 -13.02 -3.12 10.56
N LEU A 241 -13.08 -1.83 10.22
CA LEU A 241 -14.34 -1.14 9.93
C LEU A 241 -14.64 -1.13 8.43
N VAL A 242 -13.63 -0.78 7.61
CA VAL A 242 -13.80 -0.54 6.17
C VAL A 242 -14.12 -1.84 5.41
N VAL A 243 -13.41 -2.94 5.69
CA VAL A 243 -13.56 -4.19 4.92
C VAL A 243 -14.83 -4.97 5.30
N PRO A 244 -15.15 -5.20 6.60
CA PRO A 244 -16.36 -5.93 6.95
C PRO A 244 -17.66 -5.14 6.70
N GLN A 245 -17.62 -3.81 6.79
CA GLN A 245 -18.78 -2.94 6.65
C GLN A 245 -18.47 -1.76 5.71
N PRO A 246 -18.20 -2.01 4.43
CA PRO A 246 -17.84 -0.95 3.48
C PRO A 246 -18.99 0.04 3.30
N GLU A 247 -18.67 1.32 3.23
CA GLU A 247 -19.64 2.39 3.05
C GLU A 247 -19.71 2.86 1.61
N HIS A 248 -18.54 3.17 1.00
CA HIS A 248 -18.52 3.64 -0.38
C HIS A 248 -18.98 2.52 -1.34
N PRO A 249 -19.87 2.80 -2.32
CA PRO A 249 -20.34 1.79 -3.27
C PRO A 249 -19.22 1.06 -4.03
N TYR A 250 -18.12 1.74 -4.32
CA TYR A 250 -16.93 1.10 -4.90
C TYR A 250 -16.26 0.11 -3.94
N THR A 251 -16.12 0.45 -2.67
CA THR A 251 -15.57 -0.47 -1.65
C THR A 251 -16.46 -1.68 -1.48
N LYS A 252 -17.81 -1.49 -1.51
CA LYS A 252 -18.79 -2.59 -1.51
C LYS A 252 -18.57 -3.52 -2.69
N LEU A 253 -18.32 -2.96 -3.88
CA LEU A 253 -18.01 -3.74 -5.07
C LEU A 253 -16.72 -4.55 -4.90
N LEU A 254 -15.63 -3.92 -4.42
CA LEU A 254 -14.35 -4.60 -4.20
C LEU A 254 -14.49 -5.75 -3.20
N VAL A 255 -15.16 -5.53 -2.07
CA VAL A 255 -15.40 -6.57 -1.06
C VAL A 255 -16.31 -7.67 -1.61
N GLY A 256 -17.39 -7.31 -2.29
CA GLY A 256 -18.31 -8.27 -2.91
C GLY A 256 -17.72 -9.08 -4.07
N SER A 257 -16.57 -8.63 -4.60
CA SER A 257 -15.83 -9.35 -5.63
C SER A 257 -14.91 -10.45 -5.09
N ILE A 258 -14.77 -10.56 -3.77
CA ILE A 258 -14.01 -11.63 -3.12
C ILE A 258 -14.86 -12.91 -3.15
N PRO A 259 -14.39 -14.00 -3.79
CA PRO A 259 -15.12 -15.25 -3.80
C PRO A 259 -15.21 -15.83 -2.37
N LEU A 260 -16.42 -16.05 -1.88
CA LEU A 260 -16.62 -16.77 -0.63
C LEU A 260 -16.57 -18.28 -0.93
N PRO A 261 -15.93 -19.10 -0.08
CA PRO A 261 -15.90 -20.55 -0.23
C PRO A 261 -17.22 -21.18 0.26
N ASP A 262 -18.35 -20.62 -0.15
CA ASP A 262 -19.68 -21.03 0.24
C ASP A 262 -20.50 -21.32 -1.04
N PRO A 263 -20.85 -22.57 -1.34
CA PRO A 263 -21.63 -22.95 -2.52
C PRO A 263 -23.05 -22.40 -2.49
N ASP A 264 -23.62 -22.11 -1.30
CA ASP A 264 -24.97 -21.56 -1.16
C ASP A 264 -25.03 -20.05 -1.38
N HIS A 265 -23.88 -19.37 -1.42
CA HIS A 265 -23.75 -17.97 -1.74
C HIS A 265 -22.99 -17.79 -3.06
N PRO A 266 -23.63 -17.90 -4.22
CA PRO A 266 -22.97 -17.76 -5.51
C PRO A 266 -22.37 -16.37 -5.64
N TRP A 267 -21.13 -16.32 -6.17
CA TRP A 267 -20.43 -15.08 -6.44
C TRP A 267 -21.23 -14.20 -7.43
N LEU A 268 -21.70 -13.05 -6.97
CA LEU A 268 -22.53 -12.15 -7.76
C LEU A 268 -21.70 -11.14 -8.59
N GLY A 269 -20.42 -10.98 -8.27
CA GLY A 269 -19.52 -10.04 -8.97
C GLY A 269 -20.12 -8.63 -9.03
N GLU A 270 -20.03 -7.98 -10.19
CA GLU A 270 -20.60 -6.65 -10.41
C GLU A 270 -22.14 -6.57 -10.22
N ARG A 271 -22.84 -7.69 -10.34
CA ARG A 271 -24.30 -7.76 -10.10
C ARG A 271 -24.67 -7.47 -8.63
N ALA A 272 -23.73 -7.60 -7.69
CA ALA A 272 -23.94 -7.27 -6.29
C ALA A 272 -24.31 -5.80 -6.04
N LEU A 273 -23.93 -4.90 -6.94
CA LEU A 273 -24.26 -3.48 -6.81
C LEU A 273 -25.64 -3.08 -7.38
N GLY A 274 -26.26 -3.92 -8.19
CA GLY A 274 -27.47 -3.55 -8.95
C GLY A 274 -27.17 -2.80 -10.25
N THR A 275 -28.20 -2.30 -10.90
CA THR A 275 -28.06 -1.56 -12.17
C THR A 275 -27.59 -0.13 -11.87
N PRO A 276 -26.54 0.38 -12.57
CA PRO A 276 -26.13 1.77 -12.42
C PRO A 276 -27.28 2.75 -12.71
N ALA A 277 -27.31 3.86 -12.00
CA ALA A 277 -28.26 4.95 -12.25
C ALA A 277 -27.88 5.61 -13.58
N GLY A 278 -28.52 5.19 -14.67
CA GLY A 278 -28.23 5.69 -16.02
C GLY A 278 -28.72 7.14 -16.24
N GLY A 279 -28.12 7.82 -17.23
CA GLY A 279 -28.59 9.13 -17.74
C GLY A 279 -27.98 10.37 -17.06
N LEU A 280 -27.12 10.20 -16.05
CA LEU A 280 -26.39 11.30 -15.44
C LEU A 280 -25.17 11.69 -16.32
N VAL A 281 -25.00 12.99 -16.56
CA VAL A 281 -23.88 13.54 -17.35
C VAL A 281 -23.13 14.54 -16.48
N PRO A 282 -21.79 14.48 -16.37
CA PRO A 282 -21.01 15.46 -15.62
C PRO A 282 -21.15 16.86 -16.21
N HIS A 283 -21.41 17.84 -15.33
CA HIS A 283 -21.55 19.25 -15.70
C HIS A 283 -20.52 20.15 -14.99
N GLY A 284 -19.86 19.63 -13.92
CA GLY A 284 -18.87 20.36 -13.14
C GLY A 284 -17.42 20.08 -13.55
N PRO A 285 -16.47 20.89 -13.08
CA PRO A 285 -15.03 20.67 -13.27
C PRO A 285 -14.52 19.45 -12.50
N SER A 286 -15.19 19.06 -11.42
CA SER A 286 -14.93 17.87 -10.60
C SER A 286 -16.25 17.14 -10.31
N PHE A 287 -16.20 15.82 -10.22
CA PHE A 287 -17.36 14.97 -9.98
C PHE A 287 -16.95 13.65 -9.34
N CYS A 288 -17.90 12.91 -8.77
CA CYS A 288 -17.65 11.58 -8.24
C CYS A 288 -17.23 10.63 -9.38
N LYS A 289 -15.99 10.18 -9.39
CA LYS A 289 -15.44 9.35 -10.48
C LYS A 289 -16.11 7.98 -10.62
N PHE A 290 -16.80 7.51 -9.58
CA PHE A 290 -17.51 6.23 -9.57
C PHE A 290 -18.97 6.34 -10.06
N TYR A 291 -19.49 7.52 -10.39
CA TYR A 291 -20.91 7.76 -10.71
C TYR A 291 -21.46 6.84 -11.80
N GLU A 292 -20.67 6.55 -12.85
CA GLU A 292 -21.09 5.70 -13.98
C GLU A 292 -21.44 4.27 -13.56
N ARG A 293 -20.76 3.74 -12.55
CA ARG A 293 -20.92 2.38 -12.04
C ARG A 293 -21.74 2.33 -10.75
N CYS A 294 -22.11 3.49 -10.20
CA CYS A 294 -22.77 3.58 -8.91
C CYS A 294 -24.29 3.40 -9.03
N PRO A 295 -24.89 2.38 -8.35
CA PRO A 295 -26.34 2.20 -8.36
C PRO A 295 -27.09 3.26 -7.55
N ALA A 296 -26.38 3.97 -6.65
CA ALA A 296 -26.90 5.05 -5.82
C ALA A 296 -26.44 6.45 -6.28
N ALA A 297 -26.04 6.58 -7.57
CA ALA A 297 -25.63 7.87 -8.10
C ALA A 297 -26.78 8.89 -8.05
N MET A 298 -26.47 10.10 -7.61
CA MET A 298 -27.38 11.23 -7.46
C MET A 298 -26.92 12.37 -8.36
N GLN A 299 -27.80 13.35 -8.61
CA GLN A 299 -27.49 14.51 -9.44
C GLN A 299 -26.23 15.25 -8.92
N VAL A 300 -26.09 15.44 -7.61
CA VAL A 300 -24.92 16.08 -7.00
C VAL A 300 -23.60 15.35 -7.31
N CYS A 301 -23.64 14.04 -7.55
CA CYS A 301 -22.44 13.26 -7.87
C CYS A 301 -21.79 13.63 -9.22
N VAL A 302 -22.54 14.24 -10.14
CA VAL A 302 -22.06 14.71 -11.44
C VAL A 302 -21.82 16.23 -11.49
N GLU A 303 -22.17 16.94 -10.43
CA GLU A 303 -21.99 18.39 -10.29
C GLU A 303 -20.71 18.72 -9.54
N GLU A 304 -20.38 17.92 -8.50
CA GLU A 304 -19.24 18.14 -7.62
C GLU A 304 -18.66 16.81 -7.13
N ALA A 305 -17.35 16.78 -6.90
CA ALA A 305 -16.70 15.64 -6.24
C ALA A 305 -17.04 15.62 -4.74
N PRO A 306 -17.43 14.46 -4.17
CA PRO A 306 -17.74 14.39 -2.74
C PRO A 306 -16.47 14.62 -1.91
N PRO A 307 -16.56 15.47 -0.86
CA PRO A 307 -15.50 15.58 0.14
C PRO A 307 -15.41 14.29 0.96
N LEU A 308 -14.36 14.17 1.78
CA LEU A 308 -14.25 13.11 2.77
C LEU A 308 -15.17 13.41 3.95
N PHE A 309 -16.17 12.57 4.17
CA PHE A 309 -17.07 12.63 5.32
C PHE A 309 -16.57 11.72 6.43
N ASN A 310 -16.41 12.24 7.62
CA ASN A 310 -16.02 11.49 8.82
C ASN A 310 -17.23 10.74 9.38
N THR A 311 -17.44 9.51 8.95
CA THR A 311 -18.61 8.71 9.33
C THR A 311 -18.47 8.05 10.69
N THR A 312 -17.23 7.77 11.11
CA THR A 312 -16.86 7.33 12.47
C THR A 312 -15.50 7.92 12.84
N PRO A 313 -15.07 7.92 14.12
CA PRO A 313 -13.75 8.44 14.50
C PRO A 313 -12.55 7.85 13.75
N HIS A 314 -12.71 6.63 13.20
CA HIS A 314 -11.65 5.91 12.52
C HIS A 314 -12.01 5.52 11.07
N ARG A 315 -12.92 6.29 10.44
CA ARG A 315 -13.29 6.07 9.03
C ARG A 315 -13.78 7.33 8.36
N VAL A 316 -13.31 7.55 7.14
CA VAL A 316 -13.81 8.58 6.23
C VAL A 316 -14.26 7.96 4.92
N THR A 317 -15.29 8.55 4.31
CA THR A 317 -15.92 8.08 3.07
C THR A 317 -16.21 9.24 2.15
N ALA A 318 -15.70 9.22 0.90
CA ALA A 318 -15.98 10.23 -0.11
C ALA A 318 -17.29 9.91 -0.86
N CYS A 319 -18.44 10.03 -0.20
CA CYS A 319 -19.72 9.69 -0.79
C CYS A 319 -20.86 10.54 -0.21
N TYR A 320 -21.65 11.17 -1.08
CA TYR A 320 -22.81 11.99 -0.68
C TYR A 320 -23.95 11.24 0.01
N LEU A 321 -23.91 9.91 0.06
CA LEU A 321 -24.80 9.13 0.93
C LEU A 321 -24.59 9.46 2.42
N TYR A 322 -23.43 10.03 2.75
CA TYR A 322 -23.02 10.38 4.14
C TYR A 322 -22.87 11.89 4.36
N ARG A 323 -23.52 12.71 3.51
CA ARG A 323 -23.43 14.18 3.54
C ARG A 323 -23.82 14.83 4.85
N ASP A 324 -24.52 14.12 5.72
CA ASP A 324 -24.92 14.62 7.04
C ASP A 324 -23.81 14.46 8.10
N ALA A 325 -22.75 13.71 7.79
CA ALA A 325 -21.57 13.58 8.63
C ALA A 325 -20.61 14.77 8.43
N PRO A 326 -19.79 15.12 9.45
CA PRO A 326 -18.82 16.20 9.33
C PRO A 326 -17.77 15.90 8.25
N THR A 327 -17.32 16.92 7.55
CA THR A 327 -16.26 16.80 6.55
C THR A 327 -14.89 16.81 7.20
N THR A 328 -13.96 16.07 6.61
CA THR A 328 -12.54 15.98 6.98
C THR A 328 -11.70 16.46 5.82
N THR A 329 -10.66 17.24 6.07
CA THR A 329 -9.71 17.63 5.05
C THR A 329 -8.73 16.48 4.74
N ALA A 330 -8.13 16.52 3.55
CA ALA A 330 -7.11 15.54 3.17
C ALA A 330 -5.91 15.50 4.16
N GLU A 331 -5.56 16.64 4.77
CA GLU A 331 -4.51 16.73 5.80
C GLU A 331 -4.89 16.01 7.09
N GLN A 332 -6.15 16.06 7.48
CA GLN A 332 -6.68 15.42 8.69
C GLN A 332 -6.90 13.90 8.51
N LEU A 333 -6.69 13.37 7.31
CA LEU A 333 -6.85 11.94 7.04
C LEU A 333 -5.95 11.09 7.96
N VAL A 334 -4.78 11.61 8.34
CA VAL A 334 -3.86 10.92 9.24
C VAL A 334 -4.46 10.66 10.63
N ASP A 335 -5.33 11.54 11.10
CA ASP A 335 -5.96 11.45 12.43
C ASP A 335 -7.00 10.31 12.50
N VAL A 336 -7.42 9.81 11.35
CA VAL A 336 -8.39 8.72 11.22
C VAL A 336 -7.74 7.35 11.45
N PHE A 337 -6.43 7.25 11.23
CA PHE A 337 -5.71 5.97 11.33
C PHE A 337 -5.39 5.60 12.78
N VAL A 338 -5.70 4.36 13.14
CA VAL A 338 -5.50 3.82 14.50
C VAL A 338 -4.03 3.76 14.89
N GLY A 339 -3.15 3.54 13.92
CA GLY A 339 -1.69 3.46 14.12
C GLY A 339 -0.99 4.80 14.38
N SER A 340 -1.65 5.94 14.16
CA SER A 340 -1.06 7.28 14.31
C SER A 340 -1.31 7.93 15.68
N GLY A 341 -2.24 7.40 16.48
CA GLY A 341 -2.55 7.89 17.83
C GLY A 341 -1.91 7.05 18.90
N GLY A 342 -0.96 7.62 19.66
CA GLY A 342 -0.42 7.02 20.87
C GLY A 342 -1.50 6.82 21.96
N GLY A 343 -2.33 5.82 21.77
CA GLY A 343 -3.30 5.34 22.73
C GLY A 343 -3.06 3.86 22.98
N ASN A 344 -2.65 3.53 24.21
CA ASN A 344 -2.57 2.17 24.75
C ASN A 344 -3.96 1.48 24.67
N GLY A 345 -4.30 0.99 23.51
CA GLY A 345 -5.44 0.11 23.29
C GLY A 345 -4.93 -1.21 22.74
N THR A 346 -4.61 -2.14 23.62
CA THR A 346 -4.51 -3.56 23.26
C THR A 346 -5.86 -3.99 22.70
N VAL A 347 -5.98 -3.97 21.38
CA VAL A 347 -7.12 -4.62 20.69
C VAL A 347 -6.92 -6.12 20.88
N GLU A 348 -7.61 -6.69 21.85
CA GLU A 348 -7.77 -8.14 21.98
C GLU A 348 -8.45 -8.64 20.69
N ARG A 349 -7.72 -9.43 19.91
CA ARG A 349 -8.30 -10.13 18.76
C ARG A 349 -9.31 -11.13 19.30
N PRO A 350 -10.57 -11.18 18.79
CA PRO A 350 -11.47 -12.24 19.14
C PRO A 350 -10.87 -13.56 18.67
N THR A 351 -10.54 -14.41 19.62
CA THR A 351 -10.20 -15.81 19.39
C THR A 351 -11.45 -16.48 18.82
N THR A 352 -11.37 -16.95 17.57
CA THR A 352 -12.38 -17.86 17.01
C THR A 352 -12.36 -19.15 17.81
N GLU A 353 -13.22 -19.26 18.79
CA GLU A 353 -13.54 -20.54 19.43
C GLU A 353 -14.15 -21.45 18.36
N ARG A 354 -13.39 -22.44 17.95
CA ARG A 354 -13.91 -23.61 17.25
C ARG A 354 -14.79 -24.36 18.25
N GLY A 355 -16.10 -24.19 18.12
CA GLY A 355 -17.05 -25.01 18.81
C GLY A 355 -16.93 -26.46 18.35
N ALA A 356 -16.22 -27.25 19.14
CA ALA A 356 -16.30 -28.71 19.08
C ALA A 356 -17.60 -29.11 19.78
N SER A 357 -18.70 -29.29 19.03
CA SER A 357 -19.84 -30.03 19.53
C SER A 357 -19.61 -31.50 19.21
N GLY A 358 -19.31 -32.24 20.28
CA GLY A 358 -19.13 -33.68 20.26
C GLY A 358 -20.42 -34.45 20.00
N ALA A 359 -20.16 -35.62 19.55
CA ALA A 359 -21.02 -36.75 19.24
C ALA A 359 -22.16 -37.04 20.26
N ARG A 360 -23.30 -37.41 19.72
CA ARG A 360 -23.94 -38.69 20.00
C ARG A 360 -24.75 -39.13 18.80
#